data_fda72a01c2a2bb7e9f2ea386dbfe41fe
#
_entry.id   fda72a01c2a2bb7e9f2ea386dbfe41fe
#
_cell.length_a   1.000
_cell.length_b   1.000
_cell.length_c   1.000
_cell.angle_alpha   90.00
_cell.angle_beta   90.00
_cell.angle_gamma   90.00
#
_symmetry.space_group_name_H-M   'P 1'
#
loop_
_entity.id
_entity.type
_entity.pdbx_description
1 polymer ?
#
loop_
_entity_poly.entity_id
_entity_poly.type
_entity_poly.pdbx_seq_one_letter_code
_entity_poly.pdbx_strand_id
1 'polypeptide(L)'
;MRPSFDDPEYQNDFAVWAYHGLHDRFLAERLALVDPTDFHDLEDLRRELIEIIEERLDENELVPWAAANQQFHFTRSQIVVFDTRTRISKPEKLKEQIPQLTVGSVFYHFVDARRRTLSRKDDFSEWLKGFGNSHSELLAQIAAMDPYFKSLTELRSQLGAIFKEYTGK
;
A
#
# COMPACT_ATOMS: atom_id res chain seq x y z
N MET A 1 -2.43 -2.13 0.98
CA MET A 1 -2.75 -3.53 0.64
C MET A 1 -4.00 -3.46 -0.21
N ARG A 2 -4.01 -3.95 -1.45
CA ARG A 2 -5.29 -4.03 -2.19
C ARG A 2 -6.03 -5.24 -1.65
N PRO A 3 -7.32 -5.14 -1.32
CA PRO A 3 -8.12 -6.30 -0.98
C PRO A 3 -8.11 -7.29 -2.15
N SER A 4 -8.12 -8.57 -1.87
CA SER A 4 -8.18 -9.60 -2.92
C SER A 4 -9.59 -9.75 -3.49
N PHE A 5 -10.58 -9.17 -2.81
CA PHE A 5 -11.95 -9.07 -3.26
C PHE A 5 -12.27 -7.63 -3.67
N ASP A 6 -12.89 -7.49 -4.82
CA ASP A 6 -13.35 -6.18 -5.32
C ASP A 6 -14.78 -5.97 -4.84
N ASP A 7 -14.95 -5.71 -3.53
CA ASP A 7 -16.24 -5.47 -2.92
C ASP A 7 -16.35 -4.00 -2.50
N PRO A 8 -17.31 -3.24 -3.01
CA PRO A 8 -17.49 -1.85 -2.67
C PRO A 8 -18.05 -1.63 -1.26
N GLU A 9 -18.64 -2.64 -0.62
CA GLU A 9 -19.28 -2.54 0.68
C GLU A 9 -18.26 -2.72 1.83
N TYR A 10 -17.22 -3.54 1.63
CA TYR A 10 -16.22 -3.84 2.67
C TYR A 10 -14.79 -3.55 2.20
N GLN A 11 -14.00 -2.93 3.07
CA GLN A 11 -12.63 -2.50 2.75
C GLN A 11 -11.55 -3.54 3.09
N ASN A 12 -11.88 -4.62 3.78
CA ASN A 12 -10.93 -5.67 4.14
C ASN A 12 -11.45 -7.07 3.82
N ASP A 13 -10.52 -7.96 3.49
CA ASP A 13 -10.82 -9.32 3.03
C ASP A 13 -11.49 -10.20 4.09
N PHE A 14 -11.29 -9.94 5.38
CA PHE A 14 -11.95 -10.69 6.46
C PHE A 14 -13.45 -10.42 6.48
N ALA A 15 -13.83 -9.13 6.38
CA ALA A 15 -15.24 -8.73 6.33
C ALA A 15 -15.93 -9.27 5.07
N VAL A 16 -15.28 -9.13 3.91
CA VAL A 16 -15.80 -9.67 2.63
C VAL A 16 -16.02 -11.17 2.73
N TRP A 17 -15.06 -11.92 3.27
CA TRP A 17 -15.20 -13.37 3.41
C TRP A 17 -16.27 -13.76 4.44
N ALA A 18 -16.38 -13.06 5.57
CA ALA A 18 -17.44 -13.30 6.55
C ALA A 18 -18.82 -13.10 5.93
N TYR A 19 -18.98 -12.08 5.08
CA TYR A 19 -20.22 -11.80 4.39
C TYR A 19 -20.56 -12.83 3.30
N HIS A 20 -19.65 -13.06 2.36
CA HIS A 20 -19.91 -13.92 1.20
C HIS A 20 -19.62 -15.41 1.47
N GLY A 21 -18.62 -15.71 2.28
CA GLY A 21 -18.18 -17.09 2.57
C GLY A 21 -18.95 -17.75 3.71
N LEU A 22 -19.12 -17.04 4.81
CA LEU A 22 -19.86 -17.53 5.99
C LEU A 22 -21.34 -17.13 5.99
N HIS A 23 -21.73 -16.14 5.18
CA HIS A 23 -23.05 -15.51 5.20
C HIS A 23 -23.41 -14.90 6.57
N ASP A 24 -22.40 -14.47 7.33
CA ASP A 24 -22.56 -13.82 8.62
C ASP A 24 -22.35 -12.31 8.50
N ARG A 25 -23.44 -11.60 8.29
CA ARG A 25 -23.44 -10.14 8.17
C ARG A 25 -22.97 -9.43 9.44
N PHE A 26 -23.34 -9.95 10.62
CA PHE A 26 -22.96 -9.33 11.88
C PHE A 26 -21.46 -9.41 12.12
N LEU A 27 -20.84 -10.56 11.83
CA LEU A 27 -19.39 -10.71 11.88
C LEU A 27 -18.71 -9.81 10.86
N ALA A 28 -19.24 -9.75 9.64
CA ALA A 28 -18.69 -8.90 8.57
C ALA A 28 -18.66 -7.42 8.95
N GLU A 29 -19.74 -6.89 9.53
CA GLU A 29 -19.84 -5.51 9.96
C GLU A 29 -18.82 -5.19 11.09
N ARG A 30 -18.64 -6.09 12.06
CA ARG A 30 -17.63 -5.92 13.13
C ARG A 30 -16.22 -5.94 12.58
N LEU A 31 -15.89 -6.90 11.73
CA LEU A 31 -14.57 -6.99 11.11
C LEU A 31 -14.27 -5.80 10.19
N ALA A 32 -15.29 -5.21 9.56
CA ALA A 32 -15.14 -4.04 8.72
C ALA A 32 -14.71 -2.77 9.47
N LEU A 33 -15.01 -2.70 10.77
CA LEU A 33 -14.64 -1.56 11.62
C LEU A 33 -13.17 -1.60 12.06
N VAL A 34 -12.47 -2.72 11.87
CA VAL A 34 -11.07 -2.86 12.27
C VAL A 34 -10.18 -2.12 11.29
N ASP A 35 -9.54 -1.03 11.75
CA ASP A 35 -8.52 -0.31 10.99
C ASP A 35 -7.12 -0.85 11.36
N PRO A 36 -6.39 -1.46 10.42
CA PRO A 36 -5.05 -1.98 10.71
C PRO A 36 -4.04 -0.91 11.15
N THR A 37 -4.33 0.37 10.92
CA THR A 37 -3.44 1.48 11.28
C THR A 37 -3.52 1.86 12.77
N ASP A 38 -4.55 1.42 13.48
CA ASP A 38 -4.74 1.67 14.91
C ASP A 38 -3.86 0.77 15.79
N PHE A 39 -3.22 -0.25 15.21
CA PHE A 39 -2.44 -1.23 15.95
C PHE A 39 -0.93 -1.01 15.81
N HIS A 40 -0.19 -1.23 16.90
CA HIS A 40 1.26 -1.08 16.91
C HIS A 40 1.99 -2.19 16.14
N ASP A 41 1.45 -3.40 16.19
CA ASP A 41 2.01 -4.55 15.49
C ASP A 41 0.92 -5.51 14.96
N LEU A 42 1.35 -6.51 14.21
CA LEU A 42 0.44 -7.49 13.63
C LEU A 42 -0.16 -8.45 14.67
N GLU A 43 0.48 -8.64 15.81
CA GLU A 43 -0.02 -9.53 16.86
C GLU A 43 -1.16 -8.88 17.64
N ASP A 44 -1.11 -7.57 17.84
CA ASP A 44 -2.21 -6.81 18.41
C ASP A 44 -3.43 -6.85 17.49
N LEU A 45 -3.23 -6.60 16.17
CA LEU A 45 -4.28 -6.74 15.18
C LEU A 45 -4.86 -8.17 15.13
N ARG A 46 -4.00 -9.19 15.18
CA ARG A 46 -4.44 -10.59 15.20
C ARG A 46 -5.30 -10.90 16.43
N ARG A 47 -4.93 -10.38 17.59
CA ARG A 47 -5.67 -10.58 18.84
C ARG A 47 -7.05 -9.97 18.76
N GLU A 48 -7.16 -8.73 18.26
CA GLU A 48 -8.44 -8.06 18.04
C GLU A 48 -9.36 -8.84 17.11
N LEU A 49 -8.83 -9.32 15.97
CA LEU A 49 -9.60 -10.12 15.03
C LEU A 49 -10.11 -11.43 15.66
N ILE A 50 -9.29 -12.08 16.50
CA ILE A 50 -9.69 -13.31 17.20
C ILE A 50 -10.78 -13.00 18.23
N GLU A 51 -10.64 -11.93 19.01
CA GLU A 51 -11.61 -11.53 20.02
C GLU A 51 -12.98 -11.26 19.39
N ILE A 52 -13.05 -10.53 18.29
CA ILE A 52 -14.31 -10.29 17.55
C ILE A 52 -14.94 -11.61 17.09
N ILE A 53 -14.13 -12.56 16.62
CA ILE A 53 -14.63 -13.85 16.14
C ILE A 53 -15.12 -14.70 17.32
N GLU A 54 -14.39 -14.76 18.42
CA GLU A 54 -14.76 -15.51 19.64
C GLU A 54 -16.04 -14.95 20.25
N GLU A 55 -16.18 -13.65 20.40
CA GLU A 55 -17.42 -13.01 20.84
C GLU A 55 -18.61 -13.42 19.95
N ARG A 56 -18.42 -13.42 18.62
CA ARG A 56 -19.47 -13.81 17.72
C ARG A 56 -19.87 -15.28 17.85
N LEU A 57 -18.92 -16.17 18.12
CA LEU A 57 -19.18 -17.60 18.35
C LEU A 57 -19.97 -17.83 19.64
N ASP A 58 -19.74 -17.01 20.67
CA ASP A 58 -20.41 -17.11 21.97
C ASP A 58 -21.85 -16.56 21.93
N GLU A 59 -22.17 -15.66 21.01
CA GLU A 59 -23.51 -15.05 20.90
C GLU A 59 -24.62 -16.00 20.45
N ASN A 60 -24.28 -17.04 19.69
CA ASN A 60 -25.31 -17.92 19.09
C ASN A 60 -24.80 -19.35 18.94
N GLU A 61 -25.50 -20.29 19.55
CA GLU A 61 -25.19 -21.72 19.50
C GLU A 61 -25.17 -22.32 18.08
N LEU A 62 -25.80 -21.65 17.10
CA LEU A 62 -25.84 -22.10 15.70
C LEU A 62 -24.66 -21.63 14.87
N VAL A 63 -23.95 -20.59 15.30
CA VAL A 63 -22.79 -20.04 14.55
C VAL A 63 -21.66 -21.06 14.38
N PRO A 64 -21.29 -21.88 15.38
CA PRO A 64 -20.23 -22.88 15.23
C PRO A 64 -20.53 -23.96 14.17
N TRP A 65 -21.78 -24.11 13.76
CA TRP A 65 -22.21 -25.07 12.72
C TRP A 65 -22.24 -24.44 11.32
N ALA A 66 -22.03 -23.14 11.21
CA ALA A 66 -21.94 -22.47 9.92
C ALA A 66 -20.69 -22.96 9.17
N ALA A 67 -20.90 -23.57 8.01
CA ALA A 67 -19.80 -23.96 7.12
C ALA A 67 -19.63 -22.93 6.03
N ALA A 68 -18.39 -22.46 5.85
CA ALA A 68 -18.08 -21.55 4.76
C ALA A 68 -18.28 -22.27 3.40
N ASN A 69 -19.00 -21.64 2.49
CA ASN A 69 -19.12 -22.10 1.11
C ASN A 69 -17.84 -21.84 0.29
N GLN A 70 -16.97 -20.96 0.78
CA GLN A 70 -15.71 -20.60 0.18
C GLN A 70 -14.62 -20.51 1.25
N GLN A 71 -13.50 -21.20 1.03
CA GLN A 71 -12.37 -21.18 1.95
C GLN A 71 -11.66 -19.82 1.94
N PHE A 72 -11.28 -19.33 3.12
CA PHE A 72 -10.42 -18.15 3.23
C PHE A 72 -8.97 -18.48 2.89
N HIS A 73 -8.35 -17.66 2.06
CA HIS A 73 -6.96 -17.84 1.65
C HIS A 73 -6.10 -16.65 2.09
N PHE A 74 -5.10 -16.90 2.93
CA PHE A 74 -4.09 -15.92 3.25
C PHE A 74 -3.15 -15.73 2.07
N THR A 75 -3.12 -14.52 1.54
CA THR A 75 -2.22 -14.17 0.43
C THR A 75 -1.06 -13.32 0.94
N ARG A 76 0.17 -13.78 0.70
CA ARG A 76 1.39 -13.02 0.97
C ARG A 76 1.94 -12.45 -0.31
N SER A 77 2.02 -11.12 -0.40
CA SER A 77 2.72 -10.46 -1.49
C SER A 77 4.21 -10.40 -1.19
N GLN A 78 5.04 -10.80 -2.15
CA GLN A 78 6.48 -10.63 -2.11
C GLN A 78 6.91 -9.75 -3.29
N ILE A 79 7.64 -8.68 -2.97
CA ILE A 79 8.22 -7.83 -4.00
C ILE A 79 9.46 -8.53 -4.54
N VAL A 80 9.46 -8.83 -5.84
CA VAL A 80 10.62 -9.33 -6.55
C VAL A 80 11.21 -8.19 -7.35
N VAL A 81 12.47 -7.86 -7.10
CA VAL A 81 13.19 -6.75 -7.73
C VAL A 81 14.19 -7.29 -8.70
N PHE A 82 14.12 -6.83 -9.95
CA PHE A 82 15.08 -7.17 -11.01
C PHE A 82 15.89 -5.93 -11.39
N ASP A 83 17.20 -6.06 -11.48
CA ASP A 83 18.06 -5.00 -12.01
C ASP A 83 17.83 -4.84 -13.51
N THR A 84 17.27 -3.70 -13.92
CA THR A 84 17.04 -3.34 -15.33
C THR A 84 18.33 -2.94 -16.06
N ARG A 85 19.46 -2.85 -15.33
CA ARG A 85 20.75 -2.35 -15.81
C ARG A 85 20.72 -0.89 -16.34
N THR A 86 19.60 -0.21 -16.19
CA THR A 86 19.50 1.23 -16.50
C THR A 86 20.13 2.01 -15.36
N ARG A 87 21.08 2.89 -15.68
CA ARG A 87 21.79 3.72 -14.72
C ARG A 87 21.55 5.19 -15.04
N ILE A 88 21.12 5.93 -14.05
CA ILE A 88 20.89 7.37 -14.15
C ILE A 88 21.95 8.07 -13.30
N SER A 89 22.80 8.89 -13.92
CA SER A 89 23.89 9.59 -13.26
C SER A 89 23.62 11.07 -13.02
N LYS A 90 22.59 11.62 -13.64
CA LYS A 90 22.26 13.05 -13.58
C LYS A 90 20.76 13.26 -13.35
N PRO A 91 20.35 14.21 -12.46
CA PRO A 91 18.95 14.48 -12.18
C PRO A 91 18.11 14.85 -13.41
N GLU A 92 18.71 15.57 -14.38
CA GLU A 92 18.00 16.03 -15.58
C GLU A 92 17.49 14.87 -16.45
N LYS A 93 18.12 13.70 -16.36
CA LYS A 93 17.68 12.51 -17.08
C LYS A 93 16.42 11.86 -16.51
N LEU A 94 16.07 12.14 -15.24
CA LEU A 94 14.88 11.59 -14.61
C LEU A 94 13.59 12.04 -15.33
N LYS A 95 13.54 13.27 -15.85
CA LYS A 95 12.39 13.77 -16.61
C LYS A 95 12.00 12.89 -17.83
N GLU A 96 13.00 12.25 -18.43
CA GLU A 96 12.81 11.37 -19.60
C GLU A 96 12.52 9.91 -19.16
N GLN A 97 13.09 9.49 -18.03
CA GLN A 97 13.01 8.10 -17.55
C GLN A 97 11.75 7.83 -16.72
N ILE A 98 11.31 8.76 -15.88
CA ILE A 98 10.15 8.54 -15.00
C ILE A 98 8.88 8.17 -15.76
N PRO A 99 8.51 8.82 -16.87
CA PRO A 99 7.33 8.43 -17.66
C PRO A 99 7.41 7.01 -18.22
N GLN A 100 8.63 6.48 -18.40
CA GLN A 100 8.87 5.14 -18.93
C GLN A 100 8.96 4.05 -17.85
N LEU A 101 8.99 4.42 -16.57
CA LEU A 101 9.02 3.46 -15.47
C LEU A 101 7.76 2.59 -15.50
N THR A 102 7.92 1.31 -15.17
CA THR A 102 6.77 0.46 -14.89
C THR A 102 6.09 0.92 -13.59
N VAL A 103 4.81 0.64 -13.45
CA VAL A 103 4.08 0.92 -12.20
C VAL A 103 4.69 0.19 -11.00
N GLY A 104 5.27 -1.01 -11.23
CA GLY A 104 6.02 -1.75 -10.22
C GLY A 104 7.30 -1.01 -9.77
N SER A 105 8.03 -0.38 -10.70
CA SER A 105 9.19 0.46 -10.36
C SER A 105 8.79 1.70 -9.57
N VAL A 106 7.66 2.33 -9.92
CA VAL A 106 7.12 3.47 -9.14
C VAL A 106 6.74 3.01 -7.73
N PHE A 107 6.06 1.89 -7.60
CA PHE A 107 5.74 1.32 -6.29
C PHE A 107 7.01 1.10 -5.46
N TYR A 108 8.00 0.41 -6.02
CA TYR A 108 9.25 0.06 -5.32
C TYR A 108 10.03 1.28 -4.87
N HIS A 109 10.26 2.25 -5.78
CA HIS A 109 11.12 3.40 -5.50
C HIS A 109 10.42 4.55 -4.78
N PHE A 110 9.10 4.68 -4.90
CA PHE A 110 8.37 5.80 -4.31
C PHE A 110 7.54 5.42 -3.08
N VAL A 111 6.86 4.27 -3.11
CA VAL A 111 5.96 3.84 -2.02
C VAL A 111 6.72 2.95 -1.03
N ASP A 112 7.24 1.82 -1.50
CA ASP A 112 7.91 0.82 -0.67
C ASP A 112 9.22 1.35 -0.06
N ALA A 113 9.95 2.20 -0.78
CA ALA A 113 11.18 2.82 -0.29
C ALA A 113 10.99 3.53 1.05
N ARG A 114 9.85 4.18 1.27
CA ARG A 114 9.53 4.86 2.54
C ARG A 114 9.42 3.90 3.73
N ARG A 115 9.17 2.62 3.48
CA ARG A 115 9.10 1.58 4.52
C ARG A 115 10.46 0.95 4.82
N ARG A 116 11.33 0.81 3.81
CA ARG A 116 12.63 0.12 3.92
C ARG A 116 13.82 1.04 4.16
N THR A 117 13.67 2.37 3.94
CA THR A 117 14.73 3.35 4.22
C THR A 117 14.64 3.86 5.66
N LEU A 118 15.79 4.05 6.32
CA LEU A 118 15.84 4.62 7.68
C LEU A 118 15.28 6.04 7.74
N SER A 119 15.44 6.81 6.65
CA SER A 119 14.94 8.19 6.53
C SER A 119 13.44 8.28 6.27
N ARG A 120 12.77 7.14 6.04
CA ARG A 120 11.36 7.04 5.60
C ARG A 120 11.03 7.89 4.37
N LYS A 121 12.02 8.11 3.52
CA LYS A 121 11.89 8.84 2.25
C LYS A 121 11.93 7.88 1.06
N ASP A 122 11.39 8.36 -0.05
CA ASP A 122 11.49 7.65 -1.32
C ASP A 122 12.92 7.69 -1.89
N ASP A 123 13.24 6.74 -2.77
CA ASP A 123 14.57 6.60 -3.34
C ASP A 123 14.95 7.80 -4.23
N PHE A 124 13.98 8.47 -4.87
CA PHE A 124 14.26 9.67 -5.68
C PHE A 124 14.75 10.80 -4.80
N SER A 125 14.07 11.05 -3.68
CA SER A 125 14.46 12.08 -2.71
C SER A 125 15.81 11.79 -2.08
N GLU A 126 16.07 10.53 -1.69
CA GLU A 126 17.38 10.17 -1.12
C GLU A 126 18.51 10.35 -2.13
N TRP A 127 18.31 9.92 -3.38
CA TRP A 127 19.30 10.07 -4.42
C TRP A 127 19.58 11.55 -4.78
N LEU A 128 18.53 12.38 -4.90
CA LEU A 128 18.66 13.80 -5.21
C LEU A 128 19.44 14.59 -4.15
N LYS A 129 19.35 14.21 -2.87
CA LYS A 129 20.14 14.81 -1.80
C LYS A 129 21.65 14.68 -2.03
N GLY A 130 22.08 13.62 -2.71
CA GLY A 130 23.50 13.42 -3.06
C GLY A 130 24.07 14.50 -3.98
N PHE A 131 23.21 15.31 -4.63
CA PHE A 131 23.61 16.42 -5.50
C PHE A 131 23.60 17.80 -4.81
N GLY A 132 23.50 17.82 -3.47
CA GLY A 132 23.49 19.04 -2.68
C GLY A 132 22.13 19.75 -2.63
N ASN A 133 22.14 21.04 -2.29
CA ASN A 133 20.90 21.79 -2.05
C ASN A 133 20.25 22.36 -3.32
N SER A 134 20.82 22.10 -4.48
CA SER A 134 20.32 22.63 -5.78
C SER A 134 18.92 22.15 -6.13
N HIS A 135 18.45 21.09 -5.49
CA HIS A 135 17.16 20.42 -5.80
C HIS A 135 16.12 20.57 -4.68
N SER A 136 16.28 21.55 -3.77
CA SER A 136 15.41 21.71 -2.58
C SER A 136 13.92 21.90 -2.94
N GLU A 137 13.64 22.68 -3.98
CA GLU A 137 12.27 22.89 -4.47
C GLU A 137 11.65 21.59 -5.02
N LEU A 138 12.41 20.85 -5.82
CA LEU A 138 12.00 19.54 -6.33
C LEU A 138 11.74 18.55 -5.20
N LEU A 139 12.61 18.50 -4.20
CA LEU A 139 12.45 17.66 -3.01
C LEU A 139 11.18 18.01 -2.23
N ALA A 140 10.84 19.30 -2.12
CA ALA A 140 9.61 19.74 -1.46
C ALA A 140 8.36 19.29 -2.24
N GLN A 141 8.37 19.39 -3.57
CA GLN A 141 7.27 18.94 -4.41
C GLN A 141 7.07 17.41 -4.34
N ILE A 142 8.16 16.62 -4.36
CA ILE A 142 8.10 15.17 -4.19
C ILE A 142 7.56 14.80 -2.80
N ALA A 143 8.01 15.50 -1.75
CA ALA A 143 7.57 15.25 -0.38
C ALA A 143 6.08 15.56 -0.16
N ALA A 144 5.51 16.51 -0.91
CA ALA A 144 4.10 16.87 -0.86
C ALA A 144 3.17 15.85 -1.56
N MET A 145 3.74 14.89 -2.30
CA MET A 145 2.94 13.85 -2.95
C MET A 145 2.47 12.80 -1.96
N ASP A 146 1.16 12.56 -1.94
CA ASP A 146 0.57 11.47 -1.17
C ASP A 146 0.60 10.16 -1.99
N PRO A 147 1.27 9.10 -1.49
CA PRO A 147 1.34 7.83 -2.19
C PRO A 147 0.12 6.93 -2.00
N TYR A 148 -0.78 7.24 -1.08
CA TYR A 148 -1.83 6.30 -0.64
C TYR A 148 -3.19 6.53 -1.31
N PHE A 149 -3.52 7.79 -1.65
CA PHE A 149 -4.81 8.15 -2.23
C PHE A 149 -4.83 8.23 -3.76
N LYS A 150 -3.78 7.70 -4.42
CA LYS A 150 -3.66 7.73 -5.87
C LYS A 150 -3.30 6.36 -6.43
N SER A 151 -3.72 6.09 -7.64
CA SER A 151 -3.23 4.93 -8.39
C SER A 151 -1.75 5.08 -8.71
N LEU A 152 -1.03 3.97 -8.89
CA LEU A 152 0.38 3.99 -9.30
C LEU A 152 0.61 4.68 -10.65
N THR A 153 -0.39 4.63 -11.53
CA THR A 153 -0.35 5.33 -12.82
C THR A 153 -0.43 6.84 -12.64
N GLU A 154 -1.30 7.32 -11.76
CA GLU A 154 -1.39 8.73 -11.42
C GLU A 154 -0.13 9.23 -10.72
N LEU A 155 0.42 8.45 -9.78
CA LEU A 155 1.70 8.76 -9.13
C LEU A 155 2.83 8.90 -10.15
N ARG A 156 2.93 7.97 -11.11
CA ARG A 156 3.92 8.05 -12.20
C ARG A 156 3.75 9.33 -13.02
N SER A 157 2.52 9.64 -13.40
CA SER A 157 2.21 10.83 -14.19
C SER A 157 2.54 12.12 -13.43
N GLN A 158 2.21 12.19 -12.17
CA GLN A 158 2.51 13.34 -11.31
C GLN A 158 4.01 13.50 -11.07
N LEU A 159 4.74 12.42 -10.78
CA LEU A 159 6.21 12.44 -10.70
C LEU A 159 6.81 12.95 -12.02
N GLY A 160 6.35 12.42 -13.15
CA GLY A 160 6.81 12.85 -14.48
C GLY A 160 6.57 14.35 -14.74
N ALA A 161 5.43 14.89 -14.33
CA ALA A 161 5.10 16.30 -14.45
C ALA A 161 6.05 17.17 -13.59
N ILE A 162 6.25 16.81 -12.32
CA ILE A 162 7.17 17.51 -11.40
C ILE A 162 8.58 17.57 -11.98
N PHE A 163 9.11 16.44 -12.45
CA PHE A 163 10.45 16.40 -13.03
C PHE A 163 10.55 17.10 -14.39
N LYS A 164 9.47 17.17 -15.16
CA LYS A 164 9.42 17.87 -16.45
C LYS A 164 9.42 19.40 -16.26
N GLU A 165 8.69 19.89 -15.26
CA GLU A 165 8.63 21.32 -14.93
C GLU A 165 9.91 21.78 -14.23
N TYR A 166 10.61 20.87 -13.57
CA TYR A 166 11.88 21.15 -12.96
C TYR A 166 12.98 21.33 -14.01
N THR A 167 13.20 22.55 -14.43
CA THR A 167 14.38 22.95 -15.19
C THR A 167 15.45 23.31 -14.17
N GLY A 168 16.40 22.38 -13.92
CA GLY A 168 17.51 22.64 -13.02
C GLY A 168 18.18 23.99 -13.33
N LYS A 169 18.14 24.89 -12.35
CA LYS A 169 18.90 26.16 -12.36
C LYS A 169 20.32 25.88 -12.00
#